data_744a1dbd859e4323deb424b4ba948caa
#
_entry.id   744a1dbd859e4323deb424b4ba948caa
#
_cell.length_a   1.000
_cell.length_b   1.000
_cell.length_c   1.000
_cell.angle_alpha   90.00
_cell.angle_beta   90.00
_cell.angle_gamma   90.00
#
_symmetry.space_group_name_H-M   'P 1'
#
loop_
_entity.id
_entity.type
_entity.pdbx_description
1 polymer ?
#
loop_
_entity_poly.entity_id
_entity_poly.type
_entity_poly.pdbx_seq_one_letter_code
_entity_poly.pdbx_strand_id
1 'polypeptide(L)'
;MPKLIKQTTGYLSRIIKGDKKYAIHLNVPGVILIGESEKKYPGKQFIYIFSDRSLTISYFHTSCGTISQIENKLIFKSDDSSYEFTVDEHCLDEITKAEILLNIGEML
;
A
#
# COMPACT_ATOMS: atom_id res chain seq x y z
N MET A 1 -9.92 15.75 -1.88
CA MET A 1 -9.71 14.47 -1.18
C MET A 1 -9.41 13.36 -2.16
N PRO A 2 -8.40 12.52 -1.91
CA PRO A 2 -8.21 11.33 -2.73
C PRO A 2 -9.36 10.37 -2.57
N LYS A 3 -9.62 9.62 -3.61
CA LYS A 3 -10.68 8.61 -3.61
C LYS A 3 -10.09 7.24 -3.28
N LEU A 4 -10.64 6.56 -2.29
CA LEU A 4 -10.26 5.18 -1.99
C LEU A 4 -10.88 4.25 -3.03
N ILE A 5 -10.05 3.48 -3.73
CA ILE A 5 -10.49 2.56 -4.76
C ILE A 5 -10.61 1.14 -4.24
N LYS A 6 -9.60 0.70 -3.48
CA LYS A 6 -9.53 -0.70 -3.05
C LYS A 6 -8.82 -0.82 -1.71
N GLN A 7 -9.27 -1.78 -0.90
CA GLN A 7 -8.64 -2.16 0.35
C GLN A 7 -8.42 -3.67 0.33
N THR A 8 -7.21 -4.08 0.66
CA THR A 8 -6.86 -5.50 0.74
C THR A 8 -5.77 -5.71 1.79
N THR A 9 -5.23 -6.90 1.91
CA THR A 9 -4.10 -7.19 2.77
C THR A 9 -2.97 -7.78 1.95
N GLY A 10 -1.73 -7.57 2.40
CA GLY A 10 -0.57 -8.07 1.70
C GLY A 10 0.70 -7.38 2.18
N TYR A 11 1.69 -7.34 1.33
CA TYR A 11 2.99 -6.77 1.69
C TYR A 11 3.77 -6.32 0.45
N LEU A 12 4.73 -5.42 0.68
CA LEU A 12 5.70 -5.03 -0.34
C LEU A 12 6.63 -6.21 -0.57
N SER A 13 6.66 -6.77 -1.76
CA SER A 13 7.42 -7.98 -2.05
C SER A 13 8.72 -7.72 -2.80
N ARG A 14 8.82 -6.61 -3.56
CA ARG A 14 10.04 -6.31 -4.31
C ARG A 14 10.12 -4.83 -4.66
N ILE A 15 11.32 -4.28 -4.57
CA ILE A 15 11.62 -2.95 -5.08
C ILE A 15 12.26 -3.16 -6.45
N ILE A 16 11.52 -2.82 -7.52
CA ILE A 16 12.00 -2.97 -8.89
C ILE A 16 12.92 -1.80 -9.23
N LYS A 17 12.49 -0.59 -8.87
CA LYS A 17 13.27 0.63 -9.06
C LYS A 17 12.93 1.59 -7.92
N GLY A 18 13.93 2.08 -7.20
CA GLY A 18 13.72 3.00 -6.10
C GLY A 18 14.85 2.97 -5.09
N ASP A 19 14.66 3.70 -3.98
CA ASP A 19 15.67 3.82 -2.95
C ASP A 19 15.76 2.52 -2.14
N LYS A 20 16.95 1.99 -2.01
CA LYS A 20 17.21 0.74 -1.27
C LYS A 20 16.90 0.84 0.22
N LYS A 21 16.79 2.06 0.77
CA LYS A 21 16.40 2.24 2.18
C LYS A 21 15.04 1.63 2.49
N TYR A 22 14.17 1.50 1.50
CA TYR A 22 12.84 0.92 1.68
C TYR A 22 12.86 -0.61 1.81
N ALA A 23 14.02 -1.26 1.67
CA ALA A 23 14.13 -2.70 1.84
C ALA A 23 13.74 -3.17 3.24
N ILE A 24 13.80 -2.31 4.24
CA ILE A 24 13.36 -2.64 5.61
C ILE A 24 11.85 -2.92 5.68
N HIS A 25 11.10 -2.47 4.68
CA HIS A 25 9.65 -2.69 4.63
C HIS A 25 9.25 -3.93 3.84
N LEU A 26 10.23 -4.63 3.23
CA LEU A 26 9.93 -5.83 2.44
C LEU A 26 9.34 -6.93 3.31
N ASN A 27 8.28 -7.56 2.79
CA ASN A 27 7.64 -8.72 3.40
C ASN A 27 7.00 -8.47 4.77
N VAL A 28 6.73 -7.22 5.12
CA VAL A 28 6.01 -6.88 6.36
C VAL A 28 4.52 -6.84 6.06
N PRO A 29 3.73 -7.74 6.63
CA PRO A 29 2.30 -7.80 6.35
C PRO A 29 1.56 -6.56 6.83
N GLY A 30 0.56 -6.14 6.07
CA GLY A 30 -0.24 -4.98 6.42
C GLY A 30 -1.53 -4.89 5.63
N VAL A 31 -2.28 -3.84 5.90
CA VAL A 31 -3.46 -3.46 5.14
C VAL A 31 -3.01 -2.54 4.02
N ILE A 32 -3.37 -2.90 2.80
CA ILE A 32 -3.04 -2.14 1.60
C ILE A 32 -4.25 -1.30 1.19
N LEU A 33 -4.04 0.01 1.06
CA LEU A 33 -5.05 0.92 0.54
C LEU A 33 -4.57 1.45 -0.80
N ILE A 34 -5.43 1.35 -1.81
CA ILE A 34 -5.18 1.94 -3.12
C ILE A 34 -6.12 3.11 -3.28
N GLY A 35 -5.56 4.29 -3.53
CA GLY A 35 -6.30 5.51 -3.75
C GLY A 35 -6.03 6.10 -5.12
N GLU A 36 -6.88 7.03 -5.52
CA GLU A 36 -6.75 7.75 -6.78
C GLU A 36 -6.73 9.25 -6.49
N SER A 37 -5.77 9.94 -7.08
CA SER A 37 -5.66 11.39 -6.97
C SER A 37 -6.73 12.05 -7.84
N GLU A 38 -7.46 13.01 -7.28
CA GLU A 38 -8.53 13.70 -8.00
C GLU A 38 -8.10 15.07 -8.53
N LYS A 39 -7.24 15.78 -7.79
CA LYS A 39 -6.89 17.17 -8.11
C LYS A 39 -5.51 17.33 -8.74
N LYS A 40 -4.47 16.92 -8.03
CA LYS A 40 -3.09 17.21 -8.45
C LYS A 40 -2.64 16.35 -9.64
N TYR A 41 -2.99 15.07 -9.63
CA TYR A 41 -2.63 14.12 -10.70
C TYR A 41 -3.85 13.28 -11.06
N PRO A 42 -4.85 13.85 -11.77
CA PRO A 42 -6.09 13.14 -12.06
C PRO A 42 -5.86 11.80 -12.75
N GLY A 43 -6.50 10.75 -12.24
CA GLY A 43 -6.38 9.41 -12.78
C GLY A 43 -5.14 8.64 -12.32
N LYS A 44 -4.22 9.29 -11.62
CA LYS A 44 -3.05 8.60 -11.06
C LYS A 44 -3.41 7.97 -9.72
N GLN A 45 -2.78 6.83 -9.42
CA GLN A 45 -3.06 6.04 -8.24
C GLN A 45 -1.86 5.97 -7.32
N PHE A 46 -2.12 5.66 -6.06
CA PHE A 46 -1.07 5.50 -5.06
C PHE A 46 -1.43 4.35 -4.12
N ILE A 47 -0.42 3.83 -3.43
CA ILE A 47 -0.57 2.72 -2.50
C ILE A 47 -0.04 3.14 -1.14
N TYR A 48 -0.83 2.87 -0.08
CA TYR A 48 -0.43 3.00 1.31
C TYR A 48 -0.52 1.62 1.96
N ILE A 49 0.47 1.27 2.79
CA ILE A 49 0.43 0.07 3.60
C ILE A 49 0.49 0.46 5.07
N PHE A 50 -0.43 -0.09 5.86
CA PHE A 50 -0.50 0.11 7.30
C PHE A 50 -0.25 -1.20 8.01
N SER A 51 0.66 -1.22 8.98
CA SER A 51 0.95 -2.40 9.78
C SER A 51 0.70 -2.13 11.25
N ASP A 52 0.74 -3.16 12.07
CA ASP A 52 0.61 -3.04 13.51
C ASP A 52 1.79 -2.29 14.16
N ARG A 53 2.92 -2.20 13.45
CA ARG A 53 4.10 -1.47 13.92
C ARG A 53 4.00 0.03 13.73
N SER A 54 3.04 0.47 12.94
CA SER A 54 2.86 1.87 12.58
C SER A 54 1.39 2.25 12.75
N LEU A 55 0.98 2.40 14.00
CA LEU A 55 -0.43 2.56 14.36
C LEU A 55 -1.03 3.89 13.93
N THR A 56 -0.21 4.90 13.70
CA THR A 56 -0.71 6.25 13.41
C THR A 56 -0.46 6.72 11.98
N ILE A 57 0.48 6.09 11.28
CA ILE A 57 0.83 6.44 9.91
C ILE A 57 1.12 5.17 9.12
N SER A 58 1.07 5.28 7.80
CA SER A 58 1.51 4.17 6.95
C SER A 58 3.01 3.93 7.16
N TYR A 59 3.43 2.67 7.21
CA TYR A 59 4.85 2.39 7.28
C TYR A 59 5.52 2.54 5.91
N PHE A 60 4.75 2.51 4.84
CA PHE A 60 5.23 2.69 3.47
C PHE A 60 4.12 3.27 2.60
N HIS A 61 4.46 4.20 1.74
CA HIS A 61 3.52 4.70 0.74
C HIS A 61 4.26 5.10 -0.53
N THR A 62 3.55 5.06 -1.66
CA THR A 62 4.10 5.45 -2.96
C THR A 62 3.73 6.89 -3.29
N SER A 63 4.42 7.45 -4.27
CA SER A 63 3.96 8.64 -4.99
C SER A 63 2.77 8.27 -5.89
N CYS A 64 2.29 9.19 -6.71
CA CYS A 64 1.24 8.90 -7.68
C CYS A 64 1.82 8.30 -8.95
N GLY A 65 1.17 7.28 -9.47
CA GLY A 65 1.61 6.57 -10.66
C GLY A 65 0.51 5.70 -11.23
N THR A 66 0.89 4.60 -11.84
CA THR A 66 -0.05 3.62 -12.40
C THR A 66 0.09 2.29 -11.68
N ILE A 67 -1.04 1.60 -11.52
CA ILE A 67 -1.08 0.30 -10.86
C ILE A 67 -1.71 -0.71 -11.81
N SER A 68 -1.07 -1.85 -11.97
CA SER A 68 -1.63 -2.99 -12.69
C SER A 68 -1.65 -4.19 -11.75
N GLN A 69 -2.60 -5.09 -11.94
CA GLN A 69 -2.69 -6.31 -11.15
C GLN A 69 -2.67 -7.52 -12.06
N ILE A 70 -1.79 -8.47 -11.77
CA ILE A 70 -1.70 -9.75 -12.43
C ILE A 70 -1.75 -10.80 -11.32
N GLU A 71 -2.86 -11.57 -11.28
CA GLU A 71 -3.11 -12.53 -10.20
C GLU A 71 -3.05 -11.84 -8.84
N ASN A 72 -2.16 -12.27 -7.95
CA ASN A 72 -2.02 -11.69 -6.61
C ASN A 72 -0.87 -10.65 -6.54
N LYS A 73 -0.39 -10.17 -7.68
CA LYS A 73 0.69 -9.19 -7.72
C LYS A 73 0.17 -7.83 -8.18
N LEU A 74 0.48 -6.79 -7.40
CA LEU A 74 0.22 -5.41 -7.77
C LEU A 74 1.55 -4.80 -8.19
N ILE A 75 1.59 -4.20 -9.38
CA ILE A 75 2.79 -3.52 -9.88
C ILE A 75 2.51 -2.03 -9.94
N PHE A 76 3.23 -1.28 -9.15
CA PHE A 76 3.18 0.19 -9.15
C PHE A 76 4.33 0.73 -9.98
N LYS A 77 4.06 1.72 -10.84
CA LYS A 77 5.08 2.41 -11.62
C LYS A 77 4.84 3.91 -11.61
N SER A 78 5.92 4.65 -11.35
CA SER A 78 5.98 6.09 -11.57
C SER A 78 7.28 6.40 -12.34
N ASP A 79 7.54 7.68 -12.58
CA ASP A 79 8.76 8.09 -13.29
C ASP A 79 10.02 7.69 -12.54
N ASP A 80 9.98 7.74 -11.20
CA ASP A 80 11.14 7.56 -10.34
C ASP A 80 11.21 6.20 -9.66
N SER A 81 10.11 5.45 -9.64
CA SER A 81 10.05 4.24 -8.83
C SER A 81 9.10 3.19 -9.38
N SER A 82 9.39 1.94 -9.04
CA SER A 82 8.53 0.80 -9.39
C SER A 82 8.61 -0.22 -8.27
N TYR A 83 7.45 -0.71 -7.82
CA TYR A 83 7.34 -1.65 -6.71
C TYR A 83 6.39 -2.78 -7.04
N GLU A 84 6.67 -3.94 -6.48
CA GLU A 84 5.77 -5.08 -6.55
C GLU A 84 5.22 -5.36 -5.16
N PHE A 85 3.90 -5.51 -5.06
CA PHE A 85 3.21 -5.87 -3.83
C PHE A 85 2.53 -7.21 -4.04
N THR A 86 2.52 -8.04 -3.02
CA THR A 86 1.80 -9.30 -3.05
C THR A 86 0.53 -9.14 -2.23
N VAL A 87 -0.61 -9.44 -2.86
CA VAL A 87 -1.90 -9.51 -2.16
C VAL A 87 -2.02 -10.88 -1.52
N ASP A 88 -2.22 -10.89 -0.21
CA ASP A 88 -2.38 -12.11 0.57
C ASP A 88 -3.42 -11.87 1.64
N GLU A 89 -4.60 -12.45 1.46
CA GLU A 89 -5.73 -12.26 2.37
C GLU A 89 -5.53 -12.94 3.73
N HIS A 90 -4.53 -13.81 3.85
CA HIS A 90 -4.24 -14.57 5.05
C HIS A 90 -2.95 -14.14 5.76
N CYS A 91 -2.32 -13.06 5.32
CA CYS A 91 -1.06 -12.62 5.91
C CYS A 91 -1.21 -11.93 7.27
N LEU A 92 -2.44 -11.53 7.64
CA LEU A 92 -2.76 -10.94 8.93
C LEU A 92 -3.83 -11.78 9.62
N ASP A 93 -3.72 -11.96 10.94
CA ASP A 93 -4.82 -12.53 11.70
C ASP A 93 -5.97 -11.53 11.81
N GLU A 94 -7.17 -12.02 12.12
CA GLU A 94 -8.38 -11.18 12.12
C GLU A 94 -8.34 -10.09 13.19
N ILE A 95 -7.70 -10.34 14.32
CA ILE A 95 -7.60 -9.37 15.41
C ILE A 95 -6.69 -8.21 15.01
N THR A 96 -5.50 -8.52 14.49
CA THR A 96 -4.54 -7.51 14.03
C THR A 96 -5.13 -6.69 12.90
N LYS A 97 -5.78 -7.35 11.94
CA LYS A 97 -6.43 -6.69 10.83
C LYS A 97 -7.49 -5.70 11.31
N ALA A 98 -8.33 -6.12 12.27
CA ALA A 98 -9.38 -5.27 12.80
C ALA A 98 -8.79 -4.04 13.52
N GLU A 99 -7.71 -4.20 14.27
CA GLU A 99 -7.04 -3.10 14.95
C GLU A 99 -6.47 -2.08 13.96
N ILE A 100 -5.82 -2.55 12.90
CA ILE A 100 -5.28 -1.67 11.86
C ILE A 100 -6.42 -0.89 11.18
N LEU A 101 -7.50 -1.56 10.82
CA LEU A 101 -8.65 -0.93 10.18
C LEU A 101 -9.30 0.12 11.06
N LEU A 102 -9.39 -0.15 12.37
CA LEU A 102 -9.92 0.81 13.32
C LEU A 102 -9.05 2.07 13.37
N ASN A 103 -7.74 1.92 13.44
CA ASN A 103 -6.82 3.04 13.44
C ASN A 103 -6.90 3.87 12.15
N ILE A 104 -7.01 3.22 11.00
CA ILE A 104 -7.18 3.90 9.72
C ILE A 104 -8.48 4.72 9.73
N GLY A 105 -9.56 4.14 10.24
CA GLY A 105 -10.85 4.83 10.35
C GLY A 105 -10.79 6.07 11.23
N GLU A 106 -10.02 6.03 12.31
CA GLU A 106 -9.85 7.19 13.20
C GLU A 106 -9.00 8.29 12.57
N MET A 107 -8.08 7.94 11.66
CA MET A 107 -7.24 8.92 10.97
C MET A 107 -7.98 9.63 9.83
N LEU A 108 -8.96 8.99 9.27
CA LEU A 108 -9.75 9.52 8.16
C LEU A 108 -10.98 10.26 8.68
#